data_d7bb80cbd961fffb0d3943993cbe71e1
#
_entry.id   d7bb80cbd961fffb0d3943993cbe71e1
#
_cell.length_a   1.000
_cell.length_b   1.000
_cell.length_c   1.000
_cell.angle_alpha   90.00
_cell.angle_beta   90.00
_cell.angle_gamma   90.00
#
_symmetry.space_group_name_H-M   'P 1'
#
loop_
_entity.id
_entity.type
_entity.pdbx_description
1 polymer ?
#
loop_
_entity_poly.entity_id
_entity_poly.type
_entity_poly.pdbx_seq_one_letter_code
_entity_poly.pdbx_strand_id
1 'polypeptide(L)'
;KTGDMPLTVGQSYTLEVDRAARLKTNQNHTATHLLHRALKVVLGSHANQAGSYVGPDRLRFDFSHFGKVTPEELKQIEAFVNQWIANSANVDIAEMSIEDAKATGAMALFGEKYGDVVRVVNIAGESIELCGGTHVNNTNEIGTFKLLAESGIGAGIRRIEALTGQAAVADYQAQADLLQEVQNHLKVAQASQLLPRLEQLQEELRQAQAQVESLNAKLLQAEAGQVFQDVQSVGDVTYVAINLGNQSVDGMRQMADIWKKEAPSNILVLVASQEEKVSLMVQVDEQGLAAGLKAGNLIKPLAAIVGGGGGGKPQMAQAGGKKPEAIPELLAQVSAVINEQL
;
A
#
# COMPACT_ATOMS: atom_id res chain seq x y z
N LYS A 1 38.86 2.88 -11.88
CA LYS A 1 39.40 3.09 -10.50
C LYS A 1 40.90 2.90 -10.60
N THR A 2 41.70 3.89 -10.24
CA THR A 2 43.17 3.84 -10.30
C THR A 2 43.78 3.05 -9.14
N GLY A 3 42.99 2.43 -8.27
CA GLY A 3 43.46 1.88 -7.00
C GLY A 3 44.12 2.97 -6.14
N ASP A 4 44.88 2.57 -5.15
CA ASP A 4 45.59 3.52 -4.24
C ASP A 4 46.94 4.00 -4.81
N MET A 5 47.28 3.65 -6.08
CA MET A 5 48.53 4.08 -6.70
C MET A 5 48.37 5.43 -7.41
N PRO A 6 49.13 6.45 -7.04
CA PRO A 6 49.13 7.73 -7.74
C PRO A 6 49.69 7.57 -9.16
N LEU A 7 49.00 8.17 -10.15
CA LEU A 7 49.46 8.22 -11.53
C LEU A 7 50.62 9.22 -11.65
N THR A 8 51.70 8.83 -12.33
CA THR A 8 52.89 9.68 -12.56
C THR A 8 52.87 10.15 -14.01
N VAL A 9 53.06 11.44 -14.19
CA VAL A 9 53.14 12.05 -15.52
C VAL A 9 54.35 11.51 -16.28
N GLY A 10 54.14 11.09 -17.54
CA GLY A 10 55.17 10.49 -18.39
C GLY A 10 55.34 8.99 -18.27
N GLN A 11 54.60 8.32 -17.36
CA GLN A 11 54.60 6.89 -17.24
C GLN A 11 53.46 6.27 -18.06
N SER A 12 53.74 5.12 -18.70
CA SER A 12 52.75 4.35 -19.44
C SER A 12 51.97 3.42 -18.50
N TYR A 13 50.67 3.34 -18.66
CA TYR A 13 49.76 2.49 -17.89
C TYR A 13 48.91 1.65 -18.80
N THR A 14 48.68 0.39 -18.43
CA THR A 14 47.71 -0.48 -19.11
C THR A 14 46.32 -0.19 -18.53
N LEU A 15 45.38 0.12 -19.43
CA LEU A 15 43.96 0.30 -19.08
C LEU A 15 43.20 -0.98 -19.49
N GLU A 16 42.54 -1.61 -18.52
CA GLU A 16 41.71 -2.79 -18.75
C GLU A 16 40.26 -2.47 -18.50
N VAL A 17 39.39 -2.86 -19.43
CA VAL A 17 37.93 -2.69 -19.31
C VAL A 17 37.36 -3.96 -18.70
N ASP A 18 36.55 -3.83 -17.66
CA ASP A 18 35.74 -4.92 -17.13
C ASP A 18 34.79 -5.42 -18.24
N ARG A 19 35.13 -6.59 -18.81
CA ARG A 19 34.38 -7.17 -19.93
C ARG A 19 32.96 -7.54 -19.55
N ALA A 20 32.72 -8.01 -18.31
CA ALA A 20 31.39 -8.39 -17.85
C ALA A 20 30.49 -7.18 -17.69
N ALA A 21 30.99 -6.10 -17.06
CA ALA A 21 30.26 -4.84 -16.95
C ALA A 21 30.02 -4.21 -18.33
N ARG A 22 31.02 -4.28 -19.22
CA ARG A 22 30.92 -3.77 -20.62
C ARG A 22 29.82 -4.50 -21.38
N LEU A 23 29.76 -5.84 -21.33
CA LEU A 23 28.72 -6.62 -22.02
C LEU A 23 27.33 -6.21 -21.55
N LYS A 24 27.09 -6.15 -20.24
CA LYS A 24 25.81 -5.71 -19.66
C LYS A 24 25.43 -4.31 -20.09
N THR A 25 26.39 -3.38 -20.13
CA THR A 25 26.17 -2.01 -20.61
C THR A 25 25.80 -2.01 -22.10
N ASN A 26 26.45 -2.81 -22.95
CA ASN A 26 26.11 -2.94 -24.37
C ASN A 26 24.68 -3.47 -24.55
N GLN A 27 24.30 -4.49 -23.78
CA GLN A 27 22.95 -5.07 -23.78
C GLN A 27 21.91 -4.00 -23.45
N ASN A 28 22.09 -3.29 -22.35
CA ASN A 28 21.20 -2.22 -21.92
C ASN A 28 21.15 -1.06 -22.92
N HIS A 29 22.28 -0.70 -23.52
CA HIS A 29 22.34 0.39 -24.49
C HIS A 29 21.60 0.06 -25.80
N THR A 30 21.84 -1.14 -26.34
CA THR A 30 21.15 -1.56 -27.57
C THR A 30 19.64 -1.71 -27.31
N ALA A 31 19.26 -2.26 -26.14
CA ALA A 31 17.85 -2.33 -25.73
C ALA A 31 17.20 -0.96 -25.57
N THR A 32 17.96 0.08 -25.18
CA THR A 32 17.44 1.45 -25.09
C THR A 32 16.97 1.99 -26.45
N HIS A 33 17.73 1.70 -27.51
CA HIS A 33 17.34 2.08 -28.88
C HIS A 33 16.08 1.32 -29.33
N LEU A 34 16.00 0.02 -29.08
CA LEU A 34 14.82 -0.77 -29.39
C LEU A 34 13.59 -0.30 -28.58
N LEU A 35 13.78 0.03 -27.29
CA LEU A 35 12.74 0.60 -26.45
C LEU A 35 12.22 1.93 -27.01
N HIS A 36 13.13 2.84 -27.43
CA HIS A 36 12.75 4.12 -28.04
C HIS A 36 11.89 3.89 -29.30
N ARG A 37 12.29 2.94 -30.14
CA ARG A 37 11.51 2.55 -31.32
C ARG A 37 10.14 1.99 -30.95
N ALA A 38 10.06 1.07 -29.96
CA ALA A 38 8.81 0.47 -29.51
C ALA A 38 7.85 1.51 -28.94
N LEU A 39 8.36 2.47 -28.16
CA LEU A 39 7.57 3.61 -27.67
C LEU A 39 6.96 4.42 -28.82
N LYS A 40 7.71 4.71 -29.87
CA LYS A 40 7.18 5.41 -31.05
C LYS A 40 6.15 4.61 -31.83
N VAL A 41 6.31 3.30 -31.91
CA VAL A 41 5.35 2.40 -32.57
C VAL A 41 4.03 2.35 -31.81
N VAL A 42 4.08 2.24 -30.47
CA VAL A 42 2.89 2.05 -29.65
C VAL A 42 2.22 3.37 -29.27
N LEU A 43 3.00 4.36 -28.85
CA LEU A 43 2.47 5.62 -28.33
C LEU A 43 2.39 6.74 -29.37
N GLY A 44 3.15 6.62 -30.47
CA GLY A 44 3.22 7.61 -31.54
C GLY A 44 4.56 8.34 -31.60
N SER A 45 4.77 9.07 -32.72
CA SER A 45 6.03 9.75 -33.05
C SER A 45 6.47 10.81 -32.05
N HIS A 46 5.57 11.30 -31.20
CA HIS A 46 5.87 12.29 -30.16
C HIS A 46 6.66 11.72 -28.96
N ALA A 47 6.77 10.39 -28.83
CA ALA A 47 7.53 9.75 -27.76
C ALA A 47 9.04 9.88 -28.02
N ASN A 48 9.56 11.09 -27.85
CA ASN A 48 10.97 11.40 -28.08
C ASN A 48 11.75 11.29 -26.75
N GLN A 49 13.04 10.92 -26.88
CA GLN A 49 13.95 10.88 -25.74
C GLN A 49 14.10 12.26 -25.10
N ALA A 50 13.89 12.33 -23.80
CA ALA A 50 14.16 13.50 -22.96
C ALA A 50 15.41 13.29 -22.08
N GLY A 51 15.79 12.04 -21.82
CA GLY A 51 16.97 11.65 -21.08
C GLY A 51 17.12 10.14 -21.05
N SER A 52 18.32 9.65 -20.68
CA SER A 52 18.55 8.22 -20.49
C SER A 52 19.69 7.97 -19.50
N TYR A 53 19.66 6.79 -18.91
CA TYR A 53 20.76 6.20 -18.14
C TYR A 53 20.97 4.77 -18.62
N VAL A 54 22.22 4.45 -18.90
CA VAL A 54 22.63 3.11 -19.34
C VAL A 54 23.80 2.65 -18.47
N GLY A 55 23.55 1.69 -17.61
CA GLY A 55 24.55 1.08 -16.73
C GLY A 55 24.63 -0.44 -16.93
N PRO A 56 25.55 -1.12 -16.22
CA PRO A 56 25.61 -2.57 -16.22
C PRO A 56 24.49 -3.23 -15.39
N ASP A 57 23.79 -2.46 -14.57
CA ASP A 57 22.73 -2.91 -13.67
C ASP A 57 21.35 -2.81 -14.31
N ARG A 58 21.06 -1.72 -15.01
CA ARG A 58 19.77 -1.43 -15.65
C ARG A 58 19.89 -0.36 -16.72
N LEU A 59 18.81 -0.16 -17.43
CA LEU A 59 18.59 1.02 -18.25
C LEU A 59 17.40 1.85 -17.69
N ARG A 60 17.43 3.14 -17.96
CA ARG A 60 16.37 4.08 -17.70
C ARG A 60 16.19 4.98 -18.93
N PHE A 61 14.95 5.19 -19.32
CA PHE A 61 14.61 6.00 -20.47
C PHE A 61 13.50 7.00 -20.13
N ASP A 62 13.80 8.27 -20.28
CA ASP A 62 12.88 9.38 -20.06
C ASP A 62 12.41 9.88 -21.43
N PHE A 63 11.10 10.02 -21.61
CA PHE A 63 10.51 10.37 -22.91
C PHE A 63 9.30 11.29 -22.77
N SER A 64 9.01 12.05 -23.84
CA SER A 64 7.85 12.93 -23.90
C SER A 64 6.57 12.15 -24.13
N HIS A 65 5.64 12.22 -23.16
CA HIS A 65 4.28 11.67 -23.27
C HIS A 65 3.39 12.30 -22.20
N PHE A 66 2.17 12.67 -22.56
CA PHE A 66 1.30 13.44 -21.67
C PHE A 66 0.52 12.58 -20.68
N GLY A 67 0.16 11.35 -21.05
CA GLY A 67 -0.63 10.42 -20.24
C GLY A 67 0.24 9.39 -19.50
N LYS A 68 -0.40 8.65 -18.59
CA LYS A 68 0.16 7.41 -18.05
C LYS A 68 0.12 6.35 -19.16
N VAL A 69 1.21 5.61 -19.35
CA VAL A 69 1.21 4.45 -20.25
C VAL A 69 0.37 3.33 -19.64
N THR A 70 -0.57 2.80 -20.41
CA THR A 70 -1.47 1.74 -19.93
C THR A 70 -0.73 0.41 -19.77
N PRO A 71 -1.23 -0.51 -18.93
CA PRO A 71 -0.65 -1.85 -18.81
C PRO A 71 -0.60 -2.62 -20.14
N GLU A 72 -1.58 -2.42 -21.00
CA GLU A 72 -1.68 -3.03 -22.32
C GLU A 72 -0.61 -2.48 -23.26
N GLU A 73 -0.39 -1.16 -23.28
CA GLU A 73 0.69 -0.52 -24.03
C GLU A 73 2.07 -0.96 -23.54
N LEU A 74 2.28 -1.05 -22.22
CA LEU A 74 3.55 -1.54 -21.65
C LEU A 74 3.84 -2.99 -22.09
N LYS A 75 2.83 -3.87 -22.08
CA LYS A 75 2.97 -5.24 -22.58
C LYS A 75 3.31 -5.27 -24.07
N GLN A 76 2.71 -4.40 -24.88
CA GLN A 76 3.01 -4.32 -26.30
C GLN A 76 4.45 -3.83 -26.54
N ILE A 77 4.89 -2.81 -25.80
CA ILE A 77 6.26 -2.27 -25.88
C ILE A 77 7.28 -3.38 -25.52
N GLU A 78 7.07 -4.08 -24.41
CA GLU A 78 7.94 -5.18 -23.99
C GLU A 78 7.95 -6.30 -25.02
N ALA A 79 6.79 -6.65 -25.58
CA ALA A 79 6.67 -7.68 -26.60
C ALA A 79 7.42 -7.31 -27.89
N PHE A 80 7.31 -6.07 -28.38
CA PHE A 80 8.05 -5.60 -29.56
C PHE A 80 9.54 -5.69 -29.34
N VAL A 81 10.05 -5.19 -28.21
CA VAL A 81 11.50 -5.26 -27.93
C VAL A 81 11.99 -6.68 -27.89
N ASN A 82 11.29 -7.59 -27.20
CA ASN A 82 11.68 -9.00 -27.12
C ASN A 82 11.55 -9.71 -28.49
N GLN A 83 10.58 -9.34 -29.32
CA GLN A 83 10.46 -9.88 -30.67
C GLN A 83 11.66 -9.47 -31.55
N TRP A 84 12.09 -8.20 -31.52
CA TRP A 84 13.26 -7.74 -32.27
C TRP A 84 14.56 -8.36 -31.75
N ILE A 85 14.67 -8.62 -30.47
CA ILE A 85 15.78 -9.38 -29.86
C ILE A 85 15.80 -10.81 -30.44
N ALA A 86 14.65 -11.48 -30.46
CA ALA A 86 14.52 -12.86 -30.94
C ALA A 86 14.77 -13.00 -32.45
N ASN A 87 14.58 -11.94 -33.24
CA ASN A 87 14.89 -11.93 -34.66
C ASN A 87 16.37 -12.09 -34.96
N SER A 88 17.25 -11.94 -33.97
CA SER A 88 18.70 -12.19 -34.10
C SER A 88 19.36 -11.42 -35.25
N ALA A 89 19.03 -10.13 -35.32
CA ALA A 89 19.52 -9.27 -36.39
C ALA A 89 20.86 -8.62 -36.03
N ASN A 90 21.68 -8.33 -37.04
CA ASN A 90 22.95 -7.65 -36.85
C ASN A 90 22.72 -6.17 -36.42
N VAL A 91 23.68 -5.68 -35.64
CA VAL A 91 23.80 -4.27 -35.27
C VAL A 91 24.94 -3.69 -36.10
N ASP A 92 24.57 -2.95 -37.14
CA ASP A 92 25.53 -2.37 -38.05
C ASP A 92 25.95 -0.96 -37.57
N ILE A 93 27.25 -0.74 -37.55
CA ILE A 93 27.83 0.51 -37.10
C ILE A 93 28.71 1.08 -38.20
N ALA A 94 28.42 2.29 -38.65
CA ALA A 94 29.16 2.95 -39.69
C ALA A 94 29.45 4.44 -39.36
N GLU A 95 30.61 4.91 -39.76
CA GLU A 95 30.91 6.35 -39.76
C GLU A 95 30.67 6.91 -41.16
N MET A 96 29.94 8.02 -41.22
CA MET A 96 29.59 8.65 -42.51
C MET A 96 29.38 10.17 -42.33
N SER A 97 29.21 10.88 -43.44
CA SER A 97 28.86 12.29 -43.35
C SER A 97 27.48 12.51 -42.69
N ILE A 98 27.27 13.66 -42.07
CA ILE A 98 25.97 14.01 -41.48
C ILE A 98 24.86 14.02 -42.55
N GLU A 99 25.21 14.34 -43.81
CA GLU A 99 24.27 14.36 -44.93
C GLU A 99 23.84 12.93 -45.31
N ASP A 100 24.81 12.00 -45.44
CA ASP A 100 24.52 10.60 -45.72
C ASP A 100 23.72 9.98 -44.58
N ALA A 101 24.05 10.28 -43.31
CA ALA A 101 23.31 9.82 -42.15
C ALA A 101 21.84 10.26 -42.18
N LYS A 102 21.57 11.52 -42.54
CA LYS A 102 20.19 12.01 -42.72
C LYS A 102 19.47 11.28 -43.87
N ALA A 103 20.19 10.96 -44.95
CA ALA A 103 19.62 10.22 -46.06
C ALA A 103 19.21 8.78 -45.72
N THR A 104 19.85 8.15 -44.72
CA THR A 104 19.42 6.84 -44.18
C THR A 104 18.19 6.92 -43.29
N GLY A 105 17.70 8.11 -42.94
CA GLY A 105 16.64 8.31 -41.97
C GLY A 105 17.11 8.26 -40.53
N ALA A 106 18.40 8.36 -40.27
CA ALA A 106 18.97 8.31 -38.93
C ALA A 106 18.41 9.44 -38.02
N MET A 107 17.94 9.05 -36.86
CA MET A 107 17.47 10.02 -35.85
C MET A 107 18.66 10.61 -35.09
N ALA A 108 18.69 11.96 -35.04
CA ALA A 108 19.62 12.71 -34.22
C ALA A 108 18.96 13.07 -32.88
N LEU A 109 19.69 13.00 -31.79
CA LEU A 109 19.19 13.47 -30.47
C LEU A 109 19.04 15.01 -30.51
N PHE A 110 17.94 15.48 -29.97
CA PHE A 110 17.64 16.93 -29.95
C PHE A 110 18.67 17.67 -29.06
N GLY A 111 19.29 18.71 -29.60
CA GLY A 111 20.19 19.58 -28.84
C GLY A 111 21.67 19.20 -28.88
N GLU A 112 22.07 18.10 -29.49
CA GLU A 112 23.48 17.76 -29.69
C GLU A 112 24.05 18.45 -30.94
N LYS A 113 25.28 18.91 -30.82
CA LYS A 113 26.04 19.45 -31.95
C LYS A 113 26.89 18.32 -32.55
N TYR A 114 26.59 17.97 -33.76
CA TYR A 114 27.30 16.93 -34.50
C TYR A 114 28.39 17.57 -35.39
N GLY A 115 29.52 16.87 -35.52
CA GLY A 115 30.55 17.23 -36.50
C GLY A 115 30.17 16.78 -37.90
N ASP A 116 31.10 17.00 -38.86
CA ASP A 116 30.89 16.66 -40.28
C ASP A 116 30.80 15.14 -40.49
N VAL A 117 31.45 14.33 -39.61
CA VAL A 117 31.39 12.87 -39.59
C VAL A 117 30.68 12.42 -38.33
N VAL A 118 29.71 11.52 -38.49
CA VAL A 118 28.88 10.99 -37.43
C VAL A 118 28.89 9.45 -37.44
N ARG A 119 28.72 8.86 -36.26
CA ARG A 119 28.61 7.42 -36.12
C ARG A 119 27.12 7.05 -36.07
N VAL A 120 26.69 6.23 -37.03
CA VAL A 120 25.33 5.74 -37.18
C VAL A 120 25.28 4.30 -36.67
N VAL A 121 24.32 4.01 -35.82
CA VAL A 121 24.00 2.67 -35.33
C VAL A 121 22.67 2.27 -35.93
N ASN A 122 22.68 1.21 -36.73
CA ASN A 122 21.50 0.62 -37.35
C ASN A 122 21.22 -0.74 -36.75
N ILE A 123 20.08 -0.87 -36.09
CA ILE A 123 19.63 -2.10 -35.46
C ILE A 123 18.51 -2.68 -36.32
N ALA A 124 18.86 -3.58 -37.24
CA ALA A 124 17.93 -4.31 -38.11
C ALA A 124 16.99 -3.45 -38.96
N GLY A 125 17.29 -2.18 -39.20
CA GLY A 125 16.38 -1.22 -39.83
C GLY A 125 15.24 -0.74 -38.94
N GLU A 126 15.07 -1.29 -37.75
CA GLU A 126 14.04 -0.89 -36.79
C GLU A 126 14.41 0.43 -36.08
N SER A 127 15.66 0.55 -35.62
CA SER A 127 16.20 1.77 -35.07
C SER A 127 17.47 2.16 -35.80
N ILE A 128 17.50 3.39 -36.34
CA ILE A 128 18.68 3.99 -36.98
C ILE A 128 18.92 5.31 -36.26
N GLU A 129 20.00 5.41 -35.50
CA GLU A 129 20.25 6.55 -34.61
C GLU A 129 21.73 6.98 -34.65
N LEU A 130 21.97 8.29 -34.48
CA LEU A 130 23.31 8.81 -34.24
C LEU A 130 23.73 8.47 -32.81
N CYS A 131 24.73 7.60 -32.63
CA CYS A 131 25.15 7.16 -31.32
C CYS A 131 26.65 6.85 -31.25
N GLY A 132 27.34 7.49 -30.29
CA GLY A 132 28.76 7.24 -29.99
C GLY A 132 29.03 6.12 -28.99
N GLY A 133 27.99 5.50 -28.43
CA GLY A 133 28.11 4.50 -27.38
C GLY A 133 28.48 3.09 -27.85
N THR A 134 28.57 2.16 -26.92
CA THR A 134 28.93 0.77 -27.21
C THR A 134 27.69 -0.10 -27.26
N HIS A 135 27.66 -1.04 -28.22
CA HIS A 135 26.52 -1.89 -28.52
C HIS A 135 26.92 -3.36 -28.61
N VAL A 136 25.93 -4.25 -28.59
CA VAL A 136 26.09 -5.65 -28.99
C VAL A 136 26.26 -5.76 -30.49
N ASN A 137 26.79 -6.89 -31.01
CA ASN A 137 26.93 -7.10 -32.45
C ASN A 137 25.67 -7.67 -33.08
N ASN A 138 24.87 -8.37 -32.27
CA ASN A 138 23.60 -8.97 -32.70
C ASN A 138 22.55 -8.78 -31.60
N THR A 139 21.30 -8.56 -31.99
CA THR A 139 20.21 -8.27 -31.05
C THR A 139 19.99 -9.41 -30.06
N ASN A 140 20.24 -10.68 -30.42
CA ASN A 140 20.09 -11.80 -29.50
C ASN A 140 21.06 -11.78 -28.31
N GLU A 141 22.20 -11.07 -28.43
CA GLU A 141 23.12 -10.87 -27.30
C GLU A 141 22.54 -10.05 -26.17
N ILE A 142 21.46 -9.29 -26.42
CA ILE A 142 20.71 -8.55 -25.36
C ILE A 142 20.11 -9.52 -24.37
N GLY A 143 19.68 -10.70 -24.83
CA GLY A 143 18.93 -11.67 -24.05
C GLY A 143 17.48 -11.20 -23.77
N THR A 144 16.96 -11.53 -22.62
CA THR A 144 15.59 -11.14 -22.24
C THR A 144 15.55 -9.65 -21.89
N PHE A 145 14.55 -8.92 -22.39
CA PHE A 145 14.21 -7.56 -21.97
C PHE A 145 12.99 -7.59 -21.08
N LYS A 146 13.03 -6.86 -19.97
CA LYS A 146 11.91 -6.76 -19.01
C LYS A 146 11.72 -5.33 -18.53
N LEU A 147 10.49 -4.84 -18.65
CA LEU A 147 10.08 -3.58 -18.01
C LEU A 147 9.93 -3.77 -16.51
N LEU A 148 10.51 -2.86 -15.71
CA LEU A 148 10.37 -2.84 -14.26
C LEU A 148 9.29 -1.88 -13.80
N ALA A 149 9.34 -0.66 -14.29
CA ALA A 149 8.46 0.42 -13.83
C ALA A 149 8.23 1.46 -14.92
N GLU A 150 7.08 2.12 -14.84
CA GLU A 150 6.75 3.32 -15.58
C GLU A 150 6.21 4.37 -14.62
N SER A 151 6.70 5.63 -14.72
CA SER A 151 6.32 6.71 -13.83
C SER A 151 6.42 8.08 -14.50
N GLY A 152 5.66 9.06 -13.98
CA GLY A 152 5.80 10.47 -14.35
C GLY A 152 6.92 11.12 -13.55
N ILE A 153 7.79 11.89 -14.23
CA ILE A 153 8.89 12.61 -13.58
C ILE A 153 8.81 14.14 -13.74
N GLY A 154 7.86 14.60 -14.53
CA GLY A 154 7.63 16.02 -14.80
C GLY A 154 6.43 16.21 -15.71
N ALA A 155 6.07 17.47 -15.97
CA ALA A 155 4.96 17.79 -16.89
C ALA A 155 5.28 17.28 -18.30
N GLY A 156 4.51 16.30 -18.78
CA GLY A 156 4.66 15.71 -20.11
C GLY A 156 5.90 14.82 -20.29
N ILE A 157 6.59 14.43 -19.22
CA ILE A 157 7.74 13.52 -19.27
C ILE A 157 7.46 12.26 -18.45
N ARG A 158 7.65 11.13 -19.09
CA ARG A 158 7.49 9.79 -18.51
C ARG A 158 8.84 9.09 -18.45
N ARG A 159 9.00 8.20 -17.49
CA ARG A 159 10.20 7.38 -17.25
C ARG A 159 9.87 5.92 -17.31
N ILE A 160 10.67 5.16 -18.04
CA ILE A 160 10.69 3.71 -18.00
C ILE A 160 12.03 3.24 -17.43
N GLU A 161 11.98 2.24 -16.55
CA GLU A 161 13.14 1.47 -16.11
C GLU A 161 12.99 0.04 -16.61
N ALA A 162 14.09 -0.55 -17.08
CA ALA A 162 14.10 -1.90 -17.61
C ALA A 162 15.42 -2.63 -17.35
N LEU A 163 15.36 -3.96 -17.44
CA LEU A 163 16.47 -4.87 -17.31
C LEU A 163 16.70 -5.64 -18.63
N THR A 164 17.92 -6.09 -18.82
CA THR A 164 18.27 -7.00 -19.93
C THR A 164 19.02 -8.24 -19.45
N GLY A 165 19.07 -9.27 -20.28
CA GLY A 165 19.88 -10.46 -20.10
C GLY A 165 19.64 -11.17 -18.77
N GLN A 166 20.70 -11.50 -18.07
CA GLN A 166 20.63 -12.27 -16.81
C GLN A 166 19.93 -11.50 -15.68
N ALA A 167 19.99 -10.16 -15.68
CA ALA A 167 19.27 -9.36 -14.67
C ALA A 167 17.74 -9.48 -14.84
N ALA A 168 17.24 -9.49 -16.07
CA ALA A 168 15.83 -9.71 -16.35
C ALA A 168 15.38 -11.14 -15.97
N VAL A 169 16.20 -12.15 -16.26
CA VAL A 169 15.93 -13.54 -15.89
C VAL A 169 15.90 -13.71 -14.37
N ALA A 170 16.86 -13.11 -13.65
CA ALA A 170 16.90 -13.19 -12.19
C ALA A 170 15.67 -12.53 -11.55
N ASP A 171 15.18 -11.41 -12.11
CA ASP A 171 13.96 -10.77 -11.62
C ASP A 171 12.70 -11.63 -11.86
N TYR A 172 12.59 -12.30 -13.02
CA TYR A 172 11.51 -13.26 -13.25
C TYR A 172 11.57 -14.44 -12.27
N GLN A 173 12.77 -14.97 -11.98
CA GLN A 173 12.96 -16.04 -11.01
C GLN A 173 12.54 -15.59 -9.61
N ALA A 174 12.95 -14.41 -9.18
CA ALA A 174 12.54 -13.87 -7.87
C ALA A 174 11.01 -13.71 -7.75
N GLN A 175 10.34 -13.29 -8.82
CA GLN A 175 8.88 -13.22 -8.84
C GLN A 175 8.21 -14.60 -8.81
N ALA A 176 8.79 -15.59 -9.51
CA ALA A 176 8.31 -16.97 -9.46
C ALA A 176 8.48 -17.59 -8.07
N ASP A 177 9.62 -17.35 -7.41
CA ASP A 177 9.90 -17.82 -6.06
C ASP A 177 8.92 -17.20 -5.04
N LEU A 178 8.67 -15.90 -5.12
CA LEU A 178 7.68 -15.23 -4.30
C LEU A 178 6.27 -15.80 -4.49
N LEU A 179 5.89 -16.07 -5.74
CA LEU A 179 4.60 -16.69 -6.05
C LEU A 179 4.49 -18.08 -5.44
N GLN A 180 5.57 -18.87 -5.51
CA GLN A 180 5.64 -20.22 -4.91
C GLN A 180 5.56 -20.14 -3.38
N GLU A 181 6.19 -19.14 -2.75
CA GLU A 181 6.10 -18.92 -1.31
C GLU A 181 4.66 -18.60 -0.89
N VAL A 182 3.97 -17.72 -1.62
CA VAL A 182 2.54 -17.40 -1.37
C VAL A 182 1.67 -18.65 -1.53
N GLN A 183 1.91 -19.49 -2.57
CA GLN A 183 1.21 -20.76 -2.75
C GLN A 183 1.40 -21.69 -1.55
N ASN A 184 2.63 -21.82 -1.06
CA ASN A 184 2.94 -22.64 0.11
C ASN A 184 2.22 -22.15 1.38
N HIS A 185 2.21 -20.83 1.63
CA HIS A 185 1.51 -20.22 2.77
C HIS A 185 0.00 -20.46 2.72
N LEU A 186 -0.59 -20.33 1.54
CA LEU A 186 -2.02 -20.55 1.31
C LEU A 186 -2.39 -22.03 1.13
N LYS A 187 -1.39 -22.92 1.11
CA LYS A 187 -1.54 -24.37 0.91
C LYS A 187 -2.31 -24.72 -0.35
N VAL A 188 -1.98 -24.06 -1.46
CA VAL A 188 -2.54 -24.33 -2.78
C VAL A 188 -1.46 -24.87 -3.73
N ALA A 189 -1.84 -25.81 -4.61
CA ALA A 189 -0.91 -26.46 -5.50
C ALA A 189 -0.61 -25.66 -6.78
N GLN A 190 -1.53 -24.78 -7.19
CA GLN A 190 -1.45 -24.03 -8.45
C GLN A 190 -1.72 -22.53 -8.22
N ALA A 191 -1.03 -21.68 -8.99
CA ALA A 191 -1.22 -20.23 -8.93
C ALA A 191 -2.66 -19.79 -9.22
N SER A 192 -3.38 -20.51 -10.09
CA SER A 192 -4.79 -20.27 -10.39
C SER A 192 -5.73 -20.41 -9.18
N GLN A 193 -5.30 -21.12 -8.14
CA GLN A 193 -6.06 -21.34 -6.91
C GLN A 193 -5.84 -20.24 -5.86
N LEU A 194 -4.89 -19.32 -6.09
CA LEU A 194 -4.54 -18.29 -5.10
C LEU A 194 -5.70 -17.32 -4.84
N LEU A 195 -6.29 -16.76 -5.90
CA LEU A 195 -7.41 -15.82 -5.75
C LEU A 195 -8.65 -16.48 -5.12
N PRO A 196 -9.13 -17.66 -5.60
CA PRO A 196 -10.22 -18.37 -4.95
C PRO A 196 -9.96 -18.67 -3.46
N ARG A 197 -8.73 -19.06 -3.11
CA ARG A 197 -8.38 -19.33 -1.70
C ARG A 197 -8.38 -18.07 -0.85
N LEU A 198 -7.93 -16.96 -1.41
CA LEU A 198 -7.95 -15.67 -0.72
C LEU A 198 -9.38 -15.18 -0.47
N GLU A 199 -10.26 -15.30 -1.46
CA GLU A 199 -11.69 -14.99 -1.34
C GLU A 199 -12.36 -15.89 -0.28
N GLN A 200 -12.03 -17.17 -0.29
CA GLN A 200 -12.53 -18.11 0.72
C GLN A 200 -12.09 -17.71 2.14
N LEU A 201 -10.82 -17.35 2.34
CA LEU A 201 -10.31 -16.92 3.64
C LEU A 201 -10.97 -15.62 4.13
N GLN A 202 -11.24 -14.68 3.23
CA GLN A 202 -11.97 -13.46 3.57
C GLN A 202 -13.39 -13.76 4.03
N GLU A 203 -14.07 -14.69 3.36
CA GLU A 203 -15.43 -15.13 3.76
C GLU A 203 -15.41 -15.91 5.08
N GLU A 204 -14.45 -16.83 5.29
CA GLU A 204 -14.25 -17.54 6.57
C GLU A 204 -14.02 -16.55 7.72
N LEU A 205 -13.20 -15.52 7.51
CA LEU A 205 -12.95 -14.47 8.50
C LEU A 205 -14.23 -13.69 8.82
N ARG A 206 -14.99 -13.29 7.80
CA ARG A 206 -16.26 -12.58 7.96
C ARG A 206 -17.27 -13.40 8.77
N GLN A 207 -17.38 -14.71 8.48
CA GLN A 207 -18.28 -15.61 9.19
C GLN A 207 -17.84 -15.80 10.65
N ALA A 208 -16.53 -15.96 10.89
CA ALA A 208 -15.99 -16.08 12.24
C ALA A 208 -16.26 -14.81 13.06
N GLN A 209 -16.08 -13.63 12.50
CA GLN A 209 -16.41 -12.36 13.16
C GLN A 209 -17.89 -12.26 13.51
N ALA A 210 -18.79 -12.56 12.57
CA ALA A 210 -20.24 -12.57 12.81
C ALA A 210 -20.63 -13.59 13.89
N GLN A 211 -19.97 -14.75 13.92
CA GLN A 211 -20.21 -15.76 14.94
C GLN A 211 -19.76 -15.30 16.32
N VAL A 212 -18.60 -14.63 16.43
CA VAL A 212 -18.13 -14.05 17.68
C VAL A 212 -19.09 -12.98 18.19
N GLU A 213 -19.57 -12.10 17.32
CA GLU A 213 -20.58 -11.07 17.68
C GLU A 213 -21.88 -11.74 18.18
N SER A 214 -22.37 -12.77 17.48
CA SER A 214 -23.57 -13.51 17.89
C SER A 214 -23.40 -14.21 19.22
N LEU A 215 -22.24 -14.83 19.48
CA LEU A 215 -21.95 -15.49 20.74
C LEU A 215 -21.84 -14.48 21.88
N ASN A 216 -21.19 -13.34 21.65
CA ASN A 216 -21.11 -12.26 22.65
C ASN A 216 -22.50 -11.70 22.99
N ALA A 217 -23.37 -11.50 21.99
CA ALA A 217 -24.76 -11.08 22.24
C ALA A 217 -25.56 -12.10 23.08
N LYS A 218 -25.41 -13.41 22.80
CA LYS A 218 -26.05 -14.46 23.58
C LYS A 218 -25.51 -14.51 25.01
N LEU A 219 -24.21 -14.35 25.19
CA LEU A 219 -23.58 -14.31 26.51
C LEU A 219 -24.14 -13.14 27.33
N LEU A 220 -24.17 -11.94 26.75
CA LEU A 220 -24.76 -10.76 27.40
C LEU A 220 -26.22 -10.96 27.76
N GLN A 221 -27.01 -11.59 26.91
CA GLN A 221 -28.42 -11.90 27.19
C GLN A 221 -28.57 -12.91 28.33
N ALA A 222 -27.71 -13.91 28.39
CA ALA A 222 -27.74 -14.92 29.49
C ALA A 222 -27.31 -14.30 30.84
N GLU A 223 -26.34 -13.39 30.84
CA GLU A 223 -25.86 -12.69 32.03
C GLU A 223 -26.84 -11.61 32.50
N ALA A 224 -27.57 -10.97 31.63
CA ALA A 224 -28.46 -9.84 31.95
C ALA A 224 -29.47 -10.18 33.03
N GLY A 225 -30.09 -11.36 32.97
CA GLY A 225 -31.06 -11.81 33.98
C GLY A 225 -30.51 -11.96 35.40
N GLN A 226 -29.21 -12.20 35.54
CA GLN A 226 -28.54 -12.28 36.86
C GLN A 226 -28.05 -10.89 37.31
N VAL A 227 -27.54 -10.13 36.36
CA VAL A 227 -26.89 -8.84 36.58
C VAL A 227 -27.89 -7.75 36.99
N PHE A 228 -29.16 -7.83 36.56
CA PHE A 228 -30.22 -6.90 36.96
C PHE A 228 -30.92 -7.24 38.27
N GLN A 229 -30.53 -8.30 38.96
CA GLN A 229 -31.12 -8.67 40.26
C GLN A 229 -30.64 -7.79 41.42
N ASP A 230 -29.47 -7.16 41.31
CA ASP A 230 -28.93 -6.28 42.34
C ASP A 230 -29.50 -4.86 42.21
N VAL A 231 -30.80 -4.76 42.42
CA VAL A 231 -31.52 -3.49 42.42
C VAL A 231 -31.36 -2.80 43.77
N GLN A 232 -30.79 -1.62 43.74
CA GLN A 232 -30.66 -0.75 44.95
C GLN A 232 -31.64 0.40 44.88
N SER A 233 -31.91 1.06 46.01
CA SER A 233 -32.85 2.16 46.12
C SER A 233 -32.25 3.37 46.84
N VAL A 234 -32.62 4.56 46.35
CA VAL A 234 -32.35 5.85 46.98
C VAL A 234 -33.65 6.66 46.98
N GLY A 235 -34.23 6.89 48.19
CA GLY A 235 -35.57 7.46 48.26
C GLY A 235 -36.59 6.53 47.58
N ASP A 236 -37.42 7.14 46.73
CA ASP A 236 -38.43 6.42 45.93
C ASP A 236 -37.91 5.92 44.56
N VAL A 237 -36.60 6.07 44.27
CA VAL A 237 -36.00 5.71 43.01
C VAL A 237 -35.11 4.48 43.14
N THR A 238 -35.21 3.58 42.20
CA THR A 238 -34.39 2.36 42.15
C THR A 238 -33.30 2.48 41.07
N TYR A 239 -32.14 1.88 41.29
CA TYR A 239 -31.05 1.85 40.34
C TYR A 239 -30.28 0.52 40.30
N VAL A 240 -29.65 0.25 39.17
CA VAL A 240 -28.70 -0.85 39.01
C VAL A 240 -27.40 -0.27 38.50
N ALA A 241 -26.27 -0.61 39.12
CA ALA A 241 -24.94 -0.15 38.72
C ALA A 241 -24.00 -1.36 38.51
N ILE A 242 -23.46 -1.51 37.31
CA ILE A 242 -22.78 -2.73 36.87
C ILE A 242 -21.44 -2.42 36.22
N ASN A 243 -20.43 -3.19 36.65
CA ASN A 243 -19.16 -3.27 35.91
C ASN A 243 -19.23 -4.47 34.93
N LEU A 244 -19.24 -4.17 33.64
CA LEU A 244 -19.28 -5.19 32.57
C LEU A 244 -17.90 -5.71 32.17
N GLY A 245 -16.84 -5.32 32.92
CA GLY A 245 -15.47 -5.76 32.62
C GLY A 245 -14.99 -5.29 31.25
N ASN A 246 -14.46 -6.19 30.44
CA ASN A 246 -13.91 -5.90 29.12
C ASN A 246 -15.01 -5.90 28.03
N GLN A 247 -16.06 -5.11 28.21
CA GLN A 247 -17.13 -4.99 27.23
C GLN A 247 -16.94 -3.79 26.30
N SER A 248 -17.39 -3.95 25.05
CA SER A 248 -17.42 -2.86 24.07
C SER A 248 -18.59 -1.90 24.34
N VAL A 249 -18.50 -0.68 23.81
CA VAL A 249 -19.60 0.30 23.87
C VAL A 249 -20.88 -0.25 23.23
N ASP A 250 -20.75 -1.08 22.17
CA ASP A 250 -21.91 -1.72 21.54
C ASP A 250 -22.52 -2.81 22.43
N GLY A 251 -21.70 -3.57 23.15
CA GLY A 251 -22.18 -4.49 24.19
C GLY A 251 -22.92 -3.76 25.32
N MET A 252 -22.42 -2.60 25.75
CA MET A 252 -23.11 -1.75 26.73
C MET A 252 -24.47 -1.27 26.20
N ARG A 253 -24.58 -0.91 24.92
CA ARG A 253 -25.86 -0.53 24.28
C ARG A 253 -26.85 -1.68 24.25
N GLN A 254 -26.40 -2.88 23.89
CA GLN A 254 -27.22 -4.07 23.91
C GLN A 254 -27.75 -4.39 25.31
N MET A 255 -26.90 -4.29 26.34
CA MET A 255 -27.32 -4.45 27.74
C MET A 255 -28.34 -3.39 28.15
N ALA A 256 -28.15 -2.17 27.75
CA ALA A 256 -29.08 -1.06 27.99
C ALA A 256 -30.45 -1.27 27.28
N ASP A 257 -30.47 -1.88 26.11
CA ASP A 257 -31.69 -2.23 25.38
C ASP A 257 -32.44 -3.40 26.05
N ILE A 258 -31.72 -4.38 26.64
CA ILE A 258 -32.31 -5.44 27.47
C ILE A 258 -32.94 -4.80 28.72
N TRP A 259 -32.19 -3.93 29.42
CA TRP A 259 -32.69 -3.25 30.62
C TRP A 259 -33.99 -2.46 30.33
N LYS A 260 -34.07 -1.77 29.19
CA LYS A 260 -35.31 -1.06 28.80
C LYS A 260 -36.53 -1.98 28.64
N LYS A 261 -36.32 -3.21 28.19
CA LYS A 261 -37.40 -4.19 27.99
C LYS A 261 -37.85 -4.81 29.30
N GLU A 262 -36.92 -5.10 30.20
CA GLU A 262 -37.18 -5.73 31.48
C GLU A 262 -37.59 -4.73 32.55
N ALA A 263 -37.19 -3.47 32.43
CA ALA A 263 -37.47 -2.34 33.31
C ALA A 263 -37.29 -2.70 34.83
N PRO A 264 -36.16 -3.26 35.27
CA PRO A 264 -35.96 -3.74 36.63
C PRO A 264 -35.72 -2.58 37.61
N SER A 265 -35.34 -1.39 37.13
CA SER A 265 -35.01 -0.18 37.92
C SER A 265 -35.23 1.08 37.12
N ASN A 266 -35.28 2.24 37.82
CA ASN A 266 -35.45 3.55 37.16
C ASN A 266 -34.18 4.11 36.52
N ILE A 267 -33.01 3.66 37.04
CA ILE A 267 -31.70 4.12 36.55
C ILE A 267 -30.80 2.91 36.28
N LEU A 268 -30.13 2.92 35.18
CA LEU A 268 -29.06 1.99 34.83
C LEU A 268 -27.74 2.75 34.73
N VAL A 269 -26.71 2.27 35.41
CA VAL A 269 -25.33 2.74 35.29
C VAL A 269 -24.47 1.55 34.85
N LEU A 270 -23.92 1.64 33.64
CA LEU A 270 -23.00 0.64 33.08
C LEU A 270 -21.61 1.23 33.00
N VAL A 271 -20.62 0.44 33.45
CA VAL A 271 -19.20 0.75 33.33
C VAL A 271 -18.50 -0.41 32.65
N ALA A 272 -17.60 -0.11 31.73
CA ALA A 272 -16.72 -1.12 31.11
C ALA A 272 -15.33 -0.54 30.96
N SER A 273 -14.31 -1.40 30.93
CA SER A 273 -12.93 -0.97 30.68
C SER A 273 -12.27 -1.86 29.64
N GLN A 274 -11.66 -1.25 28.64
CA GLN A 274 -10.83 -1.91 27.66
C GLN A 274 -9.44 -1.27 27.69
N GLU A 275 -8.44 -2.08 28.05
CA GLU A 275 -7.09 -1.59 28.30
C GLU A 275 -7.09 -0.46 29.36
N GLU A 276 -6.62 0.74 28.97
CA GLU A 276 -6.58 1.93 29.84
C GLU A 276 -7.80 2.87 29.65
N LYS A 277 -8.81 2.44 28.89
CA LYS A 277 -9.99 3.26 28.61
C LYS A 277 -11.19 2.76 29.38
N VAL A 278 -11.85 3.67 30.09
CA VAL A 278 -13.14 3.41 30.74
C VAL A 278 -14.26 3.97 29.88
N SER A 279 -15.31 3.20 29.68
CA SER A 279 -16.57 3.63 29.06
C SER A 279 -17.66 3.59 30.13
N LEU A 280 -18.44 4.66 30.19
CA LEU A 280 -19.54 4.85 31.12
C LEU A 280 -20.81 5.15 30.35
N MET A 281 -21.93 4.52 30.76
CA MET A 281 -23.25 4.79 30.21
C MET A 281 -24.27 4.89 31.35
N VAL A 282 -25.10 5.91 31.32
CA VAL A 282 -26.21 6.10 32.24
C VAL A 282 -27.50 6.18 31.44
N GLN A 283 -28.51 5.42 31.87
CA GLN A 283 -29.87 5.53 31.37
C GLN A 283 -30.85 5.82 32.50
N VAL A 284 -31.89 6.57 32.21
CA VAL A 284 -32.98 6.94 33.12
C VAL A 284 -34.30 6.65 32.42
N ASP A 285 -35.22 5.94 33.08
CA ASP A 285 -36.55 5.63 32.57
C ASP A 285 -37.51 6.82 32.74
N GLU A 286 -38.78 6.66 32.37
CA GLU A 286 -39.79 7.70 32.47
C GLU A 286 -40.08 8.09 33.92
N GLN A 287 -40.03 7.14 34.88
CA GLN A 287 -40.26 7.41 36.29
C GLN A 287 -39.12 8.19 36.93
N GLY A 288 -37.88 7.79 36.63
CA GLY A 288 -36.69 8.55 37.06
C GLY A 288 -36.66 9.98 36.48
N LEU A 289 -37.09 10.17 35.22
CA LEU A 289 -37.24 11.50 34.63
C LEU A 289 -38.34 12.33 35.32
N ALA A 290 -39.46 11.70 35.69
CA ALA A 290 -40.54 12.34 36.42
C ALA A 290 -40.12 12.76 37.85
N ALA A 291 -39.18 12.01 38.46
CA ALA A 291 -38.54 12.35 39.74
C ALA A 291 -37.47 13.48 39.59
N GLY A 292 -37.24 14.01 38.39
CA GLY A 292 -36.32 15.14 38.12
C GLY A 292 -34.92 14.73 37.69
N LEU A 293 -34.60 13.42 37.68
CA LEU A 293 -33.27 12.91 37.33
C LEU A 293 -33.01 12.99 35.85
N LYS A 294 -31.77 13.26 35.48
CA LYS A 294 -31.32 13.33 34.08
C LYS A 294 -29.97 12.60 33.91
N ALA A 295 -29.89 11.67 33.00
CA ALA A 295 -28.66 10.89 32.72
C ALA A 295 -27.46 11.82 32.47
N GLY A 296 -27.63 12.92 31.78
CA GLY A 296 -26.54 13.89 31.49
C GLY A 296 -25.99 14.60 32.74
N ASN A 297 -26.81 14.71 33.81
CA ASN A 297 -26.39 15.28 35.10
C ASN A 297 -25.70 14.20 35.97
N LEU A 298 -26.26 13.01 36.01
CA LEU A 298 -25.71 11.87 36.76
C LEU A 298 -24.34 11.44 36.25
N ILE A 299 -24.13 11.45 34.94
CA ILE A 299 -22.89 10.94 34.34
C ILE A 299 -21.68 11.85 34.59
N LYS A 300 -21.87 13.16 34.74
CA LYS A 300 -20.74 14.11 34.87
C LYS A 300 -19.91 13.89 36.14
N PRO A 301 -20.48 13.83 37.34
CA PRO A 301 -19.71 13.56 38.56
C PRO A 301 -19.09 12.15 38.52
N LEU A 302 -19.81 11.13 38.00
CA LEU A 302 -19.30 9.78 37.88
C LEU A 302 -18.13 9.69 36.92
N ALA A 303 -18.17 10.37 35.78
CA ALA A 303 -17.09 10.41 34.81
C ALA A 303 -15.83 11.09 35.35
N ALA A 304 -15.98 12.09 36.21
CA ALA A 304 -14.85 12.79 36.83
C ALA A 304 -14.02 11.85 37.72
N ILE A 305 -14.62 10.88 38.40
CA ILE A 305 -13.94 9.90 39.26
C ILE A 305 -12.96 9.06 38.44
N VAL A 306 -13.36 8.63 37.26
CA VAL A 306 -12.50 7.85 36.33
C VAL A 306 -11.62 8.73 35.45
N GLY A 307 -11.45 10.00 35.79
CA GLY A 307 -10.58 10.92 35.05
C GLY A 307 -11.06 11.23 33.66
N GLY A 308 -12.35 11.35 33.47
CA GLY A 308 -12.98 11.53 32.18
C GLY A 308 -14.06 12.60 32.14
N GLY A 309 -14.85 12.57 31.08
CA GLY A 309 -15.95 13.49 30.86
C GLY A 309 -16.90 12.99 29.78
N GLY A 310 -18.10 13.53 29.78
CA GLY A 310 -19.12 13.15 28.82
C GLY A 310 -20.43 13.89 29.07
N GLY A 311 -21.49 13.44 28.43
CA GLY A 311 -22.81 14.01 28.53
C GLY A 311 -23.79 13.29 27.61
N GLY A 312 -24.97 13.82 27.50
CA GLY A 312 -26.01 13.23 26.65
C GLY A 312 -27.38 13.88 26.86
N LYS A 313 -28.39 13.16 26.41
CA LYS A 313 -29.80 13.53 26.56
C LYS A 313 -30.28 13.17 27.97
N PRO A 314 -31.43 13.68 28.41
CA PRO A 314 -31.99 13.36 29.74
C PRO A 314 -32.17 11.85 29.96
N GLN A 315 -32.56 11.07 28.92
CA GLN A 315 -32.79 9.65 29.02
C GLN A 315 -31.51 8.82 28.94
N MET A 316 -30.46 9.29 28.28
CA MET A 316 -29.24 8.54 28.06
C MET A 316 -28.02 9.45 27.91
N ALA A 317 -26.97 9.14 28.63
CA ALA A 317 -25.68 9.82 28.53
C ALA A 317 -24.54 8.84 28.45
N GLN A 318 -23.46 9.24 27.81
CA GLN A 318 -22.23 8.46 27.67
C GLN A 318 -21.01 9.31 28.04
N ALA A 319 -20.02 8.68 28.65
CA ALA A 319 -18.78 9.31 29.03
C ALA A 319 -17.60 8.35 28.82
N GLY A 320 -16.40 8.90 28.72
CA GLY A 320 -15.16 8.14 28.72
C GLY A 320 -14.28 8.55 29.89
N GLY A 321 -13.36 7.65 30.32
CA GLY A 321 -12.36 7.90 31.35
C GLY A 321 -11.04 7.22 31.05
N LYS A 322 -10.01 7.49 31.88
CA LYS A 322 -8.66 6.98 31.72
C LYS A 322 -8.11 6.26 32.98
N LYS A 323 -8.96 6.05 33.99
CA LYS A 323 -8.57 5.45 35.25
C LYS A 323 -9.44 4.23 35.57
N PRO A 324 -9.15 3.05 34.97
CA PRO A 324 -9.93 1.83 35.23
C PRO A 324 -9.86 1.37 36.69
N GLU A 325 -8.79 1.68 37.40
CA GLU A 325 -8.59 1.40 38.82
C GLU A 325 -9.62 2.12 39.72
N ALA A 326 -10.20 3.22 39.26
CA ALA A 326 -11.20 4.00 39.99
C ALA A 326 -12.64 3.52 39.76
N ILE A 327 -12.89 2.46 39.00
CA ILE A 327 -14.23 1.90 38.77
C ILE A 327 -14.92 1.47 40.06
N PRO A 328 -14.27 0.77 41.02
CA PRO A 328 -14.93 0.44 42.28
C PRO A 328 -15.39 1.65 43.09
N GLU A 329 -14.60 2.74 43.10
CA GLU A 329 -14.95 4.00 43.72
C GLU A 329 -16.16 4.66 43.00
N LEU A 330 -16.17 4.66 41.69
CA LEU A 330 -17.30 5.16 40.90
C LEU A 330 -18.59 4.45 41.27
N LEU A 331 -18.59 3.11 41.29
CA LEU A 331 -19.78 2.32 41.63
C LEU A 331 -20.28 2.58 43.07
N ALA A 332 -19.37 2.76 44.01
CA ALA A 332 -19.71 3.11 45.41
C ALA A 332 -20.33 4.51 45.51
N GLN A 333 -20.02 5.43 44.62
CA GLN A 333 -20.53 6.81 44.62
C GLN A 333 -21.86 6.97 43.89
N VAL A 334 -22.36 5.97 43.17
CA VAL A 334 -23.63 6.10 42.40
C VAL A 334 -24.79 6.52 43.25
N SER A 335 -24.95 5.89 44.40
CA SER A 335 -26.02 6.20 45.38
C SER A 335 -25.97 7.66 45.84
N ALA A 336 -24.78 8.15 46.19
CA ALA A 336 -24.60 9.54 46.66
C ALA A 336 -24.92 10.54 45.51
N VAL A 337 -24.45 10.26 44.31
CA VAL A 337 -24.69 11.10 43.11
C VAL A 337 -26.19 11.16 42.75
N ILE A 338 -26.92 10.06 42.91
CA ILE A 338 -28.38 10.04 42.70
C ILE A 338 -29.07 10.88 43.80
N ASN A 339 -28.68 10.71 45.06
CA ASN A 339 -29.27 11.42 46.17
C ASN A 339 -29.05 12.95 46.12
N GLU A 340 -27.95 13.41 45.55
CA GLU A 340 -27.67 14.85 45.38
C GLU A 340 -28.55 15.49 44.29
N GLN A 341 -29.21 14.73 43.45
CA GLN A 341 -30.03 15.22 42.35
C GLN A 341 -31.54 15.01 42.54
N LEU A 342 -31.94 14.29 43.58
CA LEU A 342 -33.32 14.16 44.07
C LEU A 342 -33.67 15.37 44.96
#